data_ff2e7df0c56f8de19c900922a2bc10e1
#
_entry.id   ff2e7df0c56f8de19c900922a2bc10e1
#
_cell.length_a   1.000
_cell.length_b   1.000
_cell.length_c   1.000
_cell.angle_alpha   90.00
_cell.angle_beta   90.00
_cell.angle_gamma   90.00
#
_symmetry.space_group_name_H-M   'P 1'
#
loop_
_entity.id
_entity.type
_entity.pdbx_description
1 polymer ?
#
loop_
_entity_poly.entity_id
_entity_poly.type
_entity_poly.pdbx_seq_one_letter_code
_entity_poly.pdbx_strand_id
1 'polypeptide(L)'
;MTTALKIWGRISSLNVRKVVWAAQALSLPFERLDAGLRYGVVQTPEYLQKNPNALVPLLQDGNFTLWESNVIVRYLCAKHSLGALYPDGLQQRFDAERWMDWQQTTLNPAGGPAFMQWFRTPPEQRNLDVIAKSVAATQPLLAMLNNRLAQRPFMLGDALTMADIPIASEIHRWWELPQPRSAYPHIERWYSQILAHPASKGVYDFALQPSMYL
;
A
#
# COMPACT_ATOMS: atom_id res chain seq x y z
N MET A 1 -11.00 -16.39 23.75
CA MET A 1 -9.93 -15.38 23.66
C MET A 1 -9.63 -15.20 22.18
N THR A 2 -9.93 -14.05 21.58
CA THR A 2 -9.55 -13.76 20.20
C THR A 2 -8.02 -13.60 20.16
N THR A 3 -7.37 -14.52 19.49
CA THR A 3 -5.91 -14.41 19.21
C THR A 3 -5.68 -13.11 18.45
N ALA A 4 -4.79 -12.25 18.94
CA ALA A 4 -4.43 -11.02 18.24
C ALA A 4 -3.88 -11.35 16.85
N LEU A 5 -4.22 -10.55 15.85
CA LEU A 5 -3.66 -10.66 14.51
C LEU A 5 -2.15 -10.48 14.56
N LYS A 6 -1.40 -11.25 13.76
CA LYS A 6 0.03 -11.02 13.54
C LYS A 6 0.27 -10.59 12.10
N ILE A 7 0.99 -9.48 11.94
CA ILE A 7 1.38 -8.93 10.64
C ILE A 7 2.89 -9.00 10.53
N TRP A 8 3.39 -9.91 9.71
CA TRP A 8 4.81 -10.05 9.44
C TRP A 8 5.24 -9.11 8.33
N GLY A 9 6.20 -8.25 8.65
CA GLY A 9 6.80 -7.35 7.68
C GLY A 9 7.23 -6.00 8.26
N ARG A 10 8.32 -5.47 7.69
CA ARG A 10 8.86 -4.16 8.04
C ARG A 10 7.92 -3.04 7.56
N ILE A 11 7.76 -1.99 8.35
CA ILE A 11 6.86 -0.87 8.01
C ILE A 11 7.34 -0.06 6.79
N SER A 12 8.60 -0.12 6.42
CA SER A 12 9.10 0.51 5.19
C SER A 12 8.57 -0.14 3.91
N SER A 13 8.00 -1.35 3.98
CA SER A 13 7.39 -1.99 2.81
C SER A 13 6.05 -1.35 2.46
N LEU A 14 5.90 -0.88 1.22
CA LEU A 14 4.64 -0.40 0.68
C LEU A 14 3.49 -1.39 0.94
N ASN A 15 3.73 -2.66 0.70
CA ASN A 15 2.71 -3.70 0.85
C ASN A 15 2.35 -3.99 2.31
N VAL A 16 3.30 -3.86 3.24
CA VAL A 16 3.03 -3.97 4.69
C VAL A 16 2.19 -2.79 5.17
N ARG A 17 2.47 -1.57 4.70
CA ARG A 17 1.70 -0.37 5.03
C ARG A 17 0.23 -0.49 4.71
N LYS A 18 -0.13 -1.09 3.57
CA LYS A 18 -1.52 -1.36 3.20
C LYS A 18 -2.25 -2.15 4.29
N VAL A 19 -1.61 -3.22 4.77
CA VAL A 19 -2.18 -4.12 5.77
C VAL A 19 -2.25 -3.48 7.15
N VAL A 20 -1.18 -2.79 7.57
CA VAL A 20 -1.14 -2.06 8.85
C VAL A 20 -2.18 -0.96 8.87
N TRP A 21 -2.26 -0.16 7.80
CA TRP A 21 -3.25 0.91 7.70
C TRP A 21 -4.69 0.36 7.76
N ALA A 22 -4.97 -0.74 7.03
CA ALA A 22 -6.28 -1.39 7.09
C ALA A 22 -6.63 -1.88 8.49
N ALA A 23 -5.70 -2.55 9.18
CA ALA A 23 -5.91 -3.02 10.54
C ALA A 23 -6.18 -1.86 11.52
N GLN A 24 -5.45 -0.75 11.40
CA GLN A 24 -5.64 0.46 12.22
C GLN A 24 -6.99 1.14 11.91
N ALA A 25 -7.37 1.27 10.64
CA ALA A 25 -8.66 1.84 10.24
C ALA A 25 -9.86 1.04 10.77
N LEU A 26 -9.67 -0.27 10.92
CA LEU A 26 -10.64 -1.20 11.49
C LEU A 26 -10.55 -1.30 13.02
N SER A 27 -9.64 -0.56 13.67
CA SER A 27 -9.38 -0.62 15.12
C SER A 27 -9.09 -2.04 15.62
N LEU A 28 -8.47 -2.86 14.79
CA LEU A 28 -8.15 -4.25 15.15
C LEU A 28 -6.87 -4.29 15.99
N PRO A 29 -6.84 -5.04 17.09
CA PRO A 29 -5.61 -5.32 17.81
C PRO A 29 -4.71 -6.24 16.99
N PHE A 30 -3.45 -5.84 16.81
CA PHE A 30 -2.46 -6.66 16.10
C PHE A 30 -1.07 -6.51 16.68
N GLU A 31 -0.25 -7.52 16.48
CA GLU A 31 1.19 -7.51 16.70
C GLU A 31 1.90 -7.42 15.35
N ARG A 32 2.77 -6.41 15.13
CA ARG A 32 3.60 -6.36 13.94
C ARG A 32 4.98 -6.93 14.25
N LEU A 33 5.38 -7.91 13.46
CA LEU A 33 6.66 -8.59 13.55
C LEU A 33 7.55 -8.18 12.37
N ASP A 34 8.70 -7.58 12.62
CA ASP A 34 9.60 -7.19 11.55
C ASP A 34 10.14 -8.40 10.79
N ALA A 35 10.06 -8.36 9.45
CA ALA A 35 10.52 -9.39 8.54
C ALA A 35 10.90 -8.80 7.18
N GLY A 36 11.79 -9.48 6.45
CA GLY A 36 12.29 -9.10 5.14
C GLY A 36 13.40 -8.06 5.16
N LEU A 37 14.24 -8.04 4.13
CA LEU A 37 15.48 -7.26 4.05
C LEU A 37 16.38 -7.54 5.28
N ARG A 38 16.90 -6.49 5.92
CA ARG A 38 17.81 -6.59 7.09
C ARG A 38 17.25 -7.39 8.26
N TYR A 39 15.94 -7.54 8.36
CA TYR A 39 15.31 -8.30 9.45
C TYR A 39 15.29 -9.82 9.19
N GLY A 40 15.64 -10.27 7.97
CA GLY A 40 15.63 -11.68 7.62
C GLY A 40 14.24 -12.32 7.76
N VAL A 41 14.19 -13.49 8.40
CA VAL A 41 13.02 -14.32 8.74
C VAL A 41 12.35 -14.97 7.52
N VAL A 42 12.17 -14.25 6.42
CA VAL A 42 11.37 -14.71 5.26
C VAL A 42 11.91 -15.98 4.57
N GLN A 43 13.16 -16.35 4.83
CA GLN A 43 13.80 -17.57 4.30
C GLN A 43 13.82 -18.74 5.31
N THR A 44 13.27 -18.56 6.51
CA THR A 44 13.20 -19.64 7.49
C THR A 44 12.16 -20.69 7.07
N PRO A 45 12.37 -21.99 7.40
CA PRO A 45 11.40 -23.03 7.08
C PRO A 45 9.99 -22.73 7.63
N GLU A 46 9.89 -22.16 8.83
CA GLU A 46 8.63 -21.80 9.47
C GLU A 46 7.87 -20.69 8.71
N TYR A 47 8.60 -19.73 8.15
CA TYR A 47 8.00 -18.68 7.36
C TYR A 47 7.58 -19.20 5.98
N LEU A 48 8.43 -19.99 5.33
CA LEU A 48 8.17 -20.56 4.01
C LEU A 48 6.96 -21.50 3.98
N GLN A 49 6.70 -22.22 5.07
CA GLN A 49 5.46 -23.01 5.22
C GLN A 49 4.19 -22.14 5.19
N LYS A 50 4.28 -20.90 5.62
CA LYS A 50 3.15 -19.94 5.66
C LYS A 50 3.07 -19.09 4.38
N ASN A 51 4.22 -18.72 3.81
CA ASN A 51 4.34 -17.95 2.58
C ASN A 51 5.52 -18.45 1.73
N PRO A 52 5.26 -19.33 0.75
CA PRO A 52 6.30 -19.91 -0.09
C PRO A 52 7.02 -18.90 -0.99
N ASN A 53 6.49 -17.68 -1.14
CA ASN A 53 7.13 -16.63 -1.94
C ASN A 53 8.27 -15.93 -1.21
N ALA A 54 8.49 -16.19 0.09
CA ALA A 54 9.49 -15.51 0.91
C ALA A 54 9.37 -13.97 0.89
N LEU A 55 8.15 -13.45 0.77
CA LEU A 55 7.85 -12.02 0.69
C LEU A 55 7.02 -11.55 1.89
N VAL A 56 6.97 -10.25 2.07
CA VAL A 56 6.11 -9.58 3.05
C VAL A 56 5.07 -8.72 2.32
N PRO A 57 3.85 -8.56 2.88
CA PRO A 57 3.37 -9.00 4.19
C PRO A 57 2.93 -10.48 4.22
N LEU A 58 2.87 -11.00 5.44
CA LEU A 58 2.13 -12.21 5.80
C LEU A 58 1.19 -11.85 6.96
N LEU A 59 -0.09 -12.14 6.85
CA LEU A 59 -1.07 -12.07 7.93
C LEU A 59 -1.21 -13.46 8.56
N GLN A 60 -1.29 -13.50 9.89
CA GLN A 60 -1.74 -14.66 10.64
C GLN A 60 -2.94 -14.26 11.52
N ASP A 61 -4.06 -14.95 11.32
CA ASP A 61 -5.32 -14.79 12.05
C ASP A 61 -5.67 -16.13 12.69
N GLY A 62 -5.22 -16.33 13.93
CA GLY A 62 -5.25 -17.65 14.56
C GLY A 62 -4.41 -18.67 13.79
N ASN A 63 -5.07 -19.72 13.31
CA ASN A 63 -4.43 -20.76 12.49
C ASN A 63 -4.45 -20.46 10.97
N PHE A 64 -5.18 -19.42 10.56
CA PHE A 64 -5.27 -19.02 9.17
C PHE A 64 -4.09 -18.09 8.82
N THR A 65 -3.42 -18.36 7.71
CA THR A 65 -2.36 -17.51 7.17
C THR A 65 -2.70 -17.04 5.78
N LEU A 66 -2.39 -15.78 5.49
CA LEU A 66 -2.72 -15.15 4.21
C LEU A 66 -1.57 -14.24 3.76
N TRP A 67 -1.17 -14.34 2.52
CA TRP A 67 -0.24 -13.47 1.84
C TRP A 67 -0.92 -12.77 0.65
N GLU A 68 -0.25 -11.89 -0.08
CA GLU A 68 -0.77 -10.87 -1.01
C GLU A 68 -1.48 -9.72 -0.29
N SER A 69 -0.80 -8.56 -0.28
CA SER A 69 -1.25 -7.39 0.52
C SER A 69 -2.67 -6.93 0.19
N ASN A 70 -3.04 -6.90 -1.10
CA ASN A 70 -4.40 -6.49 -1.50
C ASN A 70 -5.45 -7.55 -1.13
N VAL A 71 -5.09 -8.84 -1.12
CA VAL A 71 -5.98 -9.91 -0.65
C VAL A 71 -6.16 -9.82 0.85
N ILE A 72 -5.10 -9.54 1.61
CA ILE A 72 -5.18 -9.32 3.07
C ILE A 72 -6.09 -8.13 3.39
N VAL A 73 -5.95 -7.00 2.68
CA VAL A 73 -6.83 -5.83 2.86
C VAL A 73 -8.30 -6.20 2.60
N ARG A 74 -8.60 -6.91 1.49
CA ARG A 74 -9.95 -7.41 1.20
C ARG A 74 -10.49 -8.30 2.32
N TYR A 75 -9.67 -9.23 2.79
CA TYR A 75 -10.05 -10.15 3.87
C TYR A 75 -10.40 -9.40 5.16
N LEU A 76 -9.54 -8.48 5.60
CA LEU A 76 -9.79 -7.70 6.83
C LEU A 76 -11.05 -6.84 6.69
N CYS A 77 -11.20 -6.14 5.56
CA CYS A 77 -12.38 -5.31 5.30
C CYS A 77 -13.66 -6.14 5.22
N ALA A 78 -13.66 -7.28 4.54
CA ALA A 78 -14.81 -8.15 4.42
C ALA A 78 -15.22 -8.75 5.78
N LYS A 79 -14.24 -9.14 6.58
CA LYS A 79 -14.49 -9.76 7.90
C LYS A 79 -14.99 -8.77 8.94
N HIS A 80 -14.54 -7.50 8.89
CA HIS A 80 -14.73 -6.56 9.99
C HIS A 80 -15.46 -5.26 9.61
N SER A 81 -15.73 -5.00 8.32
CA SER A 81 -16.31 -3.74 7.86
C SER A 81 -17.21 -3.90 6.63
N LEU A 82 -18.06 -4.94 6.65
CA LEU A 82 -19.07 -5.14 5.61
C LEU A 82 -20.04 -3.95 5.59
N GLY A 83 -20.32 -3.43 4.39
CA GLY A 83 -21.18 -2.24 4.23
C GLY A 83 -20.47 -0.90 4.39
N ALA A 84 -19.17 -0.89 4.79
CA ALA A 84 -18.37 0.33 4.91
C ALA A 84 -17.08 0.21 4.07
N LEU A 85 -15.94 -0.14 4.66
CA LEU A 85 -14.70 -0.32 3.88
C LEU A 85 -14.83 -1.42 2.82
N TYR A 86 -15.62 -2.46 3.08
CA TYR A 86 -15.97 -3.49 2.11
C TYR A 86 -17.40 -3.24 1.61
N PRO A 87 -17.64 -2.70 0.42
CA PRO A 87 -18.97 -2.35 -0.05
C PRO A 87 -19.93 -3.54 -0.14
N ASP A 88 -21.18 -3.37 0.30
CA ASP A 88 -22.22 -4.41 0.22
C ASP A 88 -22.73 -4.62 -1.20
N GLY A 89 -22.90 -3.53 -1.95
CA GLY A 89 -23.37 -3.58 -3.33
C GLY A 89 -22.37 -4.26 -4.25
N LEU A 90 -22.80 -5.28 -4.97
CA LEU A 90 -21.95 -6.07 -5.86
C LEU A 90 -21.14 -5.19 -6.83
N GLN A 91 -21.80 -4.22 -7.50
CA GLN A 91 -21.13 -3.34 -8.45
C GLN A 91 -20.12 -2.41 -7.79
N GLN A 92 -20.45 -1.84 -6.64
CA GLN A 92 -19.53 -1.00 -5.88
C GLN A 92 -18.31 -1.80 -5.39
N ARG A 93 -18.54 -3.04 -4.95
CA ARG A 93 -17.46 -3.93 -4.54
C ARG A 93 -16.48 -4.19 -5.68
N PHE A 94 -16.99 -4.56 -6.85
CA PHE A 94 -16.13 -4.79 -8.02
C PHE A 94 -15.48 -3.51 -8.54
N ASP A 95 -16.12 -2.35 -8.39
CA ASP A 95 -15.45 -1.06 -8.67
C ASP A 95 -14.28 -0.81 -7.70
N ALA A 96 -14.43 -1.15 -6.40
CA ALA A 96 -13.34 -1.07 -5.44
C ALA A 96 -12.20 -2.05 -5.78
N GLU A 97 -12.53 -3.29 -6.07
CA GLU A 97 -11.54 -4.34 -6.40
C GLU A 97 -10.77 -4.01 -7.67
N ARG A 98 -11.43 -3.49 -8.70
CA ARG A 98 -10.80 -3.01 -9.92
C ARG A 98 -9.69 -1.99 -9.63
N TRP A 99 -9.93 -1.02 -8.73
CA TRP A 99 -8.93 -0.02 -8.37
C TRP A 99 -7.78 -0.60 -7.53
N MET A 100 -8.06 -1.58 -6.70
CA MET A 100 -7.03 -2.32 -5.95
C MET A 100 -6.11 -3.10 -6.90
N ASP A 101 -6.69 -3.78 -7.88
CA ASP A 101 -5.93 -4.55 -8.88
C ASP A 101 -5.18 -3.61 -9.83
N TRP A 102 -5.81 -2.51 -10.28
CA TRP A 102 -5.14 -1.48 -11.08
C TRP A 102 -3.91 -0.89 -10.36
N GLN A 103 -4.00 -0.63 -9.06
CA GLN A 103 -2.84 -0.17 -8.30
C GLN A 103 -1.70 -1.19 -8.38
N GLN A 104 -2.00 -2.48 -8.21
CA GLN A 104 -0.98 -3.52 -8.16
C GLN A 104 -0.40 -3.85 -9.54
N THR A 105 -1.24 -3.89 -10.58
CA THR A 105 -0.86 -4.39 -11.91
C THR A 105 -0.46 -3.27 -12.88
N THR A 106 -0.81 -2.02 -12.59
CA THR A 106 -0.60 -0.89 -13.49
C THR A 106 0.20 0.23 -12.83
N LEU A 107 -0.29 0.81 -11.73
CA LEU A 107 0.35 1.97 -11.10
C LEU A 107 1.68 1.59 -10.43
N ASN A 108 1.70 0.49 -9.68
CA ASN A 108 2.92 0.02 -9.00
C ASN A 108 4.05 -0.37 -9.97
N PRO A 109 3.82 -1.12 -11.06
CA PRO A 109 4.85 -1.39 -12.06
C PRO A 109 5.37 -0.13 -12.77
N ALA A 110 4.52 0.86 -13.02
CA ALA A 110 4.96 2.11 -13.64
C ALA A 110 5.91 2.91 -12.74
N GLY A 111 5.59 3.06 -11.45
CA GLY A 111 6.38 3.82 -10.48
C GLY A 111 7.54 3.06 -9.84
N GLY A 112 7.48 1.72 -9.86
CA GLY A 112 8.47 0.84 -9.23
C GLY A 112 9.91 1.07 -9.66
N PRO A 113 10.22 1.20 -10.97
CA PRO A 113 11.59 1.42 -11.43
C PRO A 113 12.22 2.71 -10.88
N ALA A 114 11.50 3.82 -10.81
CA ALA A 114 12.03 5.06 -10.20
C ALA A 114 12.32 4.86 -8.71
N PHE A 115 11.42 4.20 -7.97
CA PHE A 115 11.64 3.86 -6.58
C PHE A 115 12.90 3.00 -6.38
N MET A 116 13.12 1.99 -7.22
CA MET A 116 14.30 1.14 -7.15
C MET A 116 15.58 1.95 -7.34
N GLN A 117 15.60 2.87 -8.30
CA GLN A 117 16.76 3.73 -8.56
C GLN A 117 17.03 4.70 -7.40
N TRP A 118 15.99 5.33 -6.84
CA TRP A 118 16.16 6.32 -5.78
C TRP A 118 16.50 5.70 -4.42
N PHE A 119 15.90 4.57 -4.07
CA PHE A 119 15.94 4.03 -2.71
C PHE A 119 16.74 2.74 -2.55
N ARG A 120 17.01 2.00 -3.63
CA ARG A 120 17.72 0.71 -3.58
C ARG A 120 18.96 0.65 -4.44
N THR A 121 19.28 1.72 -5.16
CA THR A 121 20.47 1.80 -5.99
C THR A 121 21.40 2.88 -5.42
N PRO A 122 22.69 2.58 -5.18
CA PRO A 122 23.65 3.58 -4.76
C PRO A 122 23.68 4.78 -5.72
N PRO A 123 23.88 6.01 -5.23
CA PRO A 123 23.79 7.22 -6.06
C PRO A 123 24.60 7.19 -7.35
N GLU A 124 25.82 6.65 -7.28
CA GLU A 124 26.75 6.54 -8.41
C GLU A 124 26.37 5.48 -9.46
N GLN A 125 25.44 4.59 -9.13
CA GLN A 125 24.94 3.52 -10.01
C GLN A 125 23.53 3.79 -10.54
N ARG A 126 22.93 4.92 -10.18
CA ARG A 126 21.57 5.28 -10.59
C ARG A 126 21.49 5.53 -12.09
N ASN A 127 20.51 4.92 -12.71
CA ASN A 127 20.20 5.15 -14.12
C ASN A 127 19.06 6.17 -14.24
N LEU A 128 19.42 7.40 -14.65
CA LEU A 128 18.46 8.50 -14.78
C LEU A 128 17.45 8.27 -15.92
N ASP A 129 17.81 7.52 -16.97
CA ASP A 129 16.88 7.18 -18.05
C ASP A 129 15.78 6.23 -17.56
N VAL A 130 16.11 5.31 -16.65
CA VAL A 130 15.11 4.44 -16.00
C VAL A 130 14.14 5.28 -15.18
N ILE A 131 14.66 6.26 -14.43
CA ILE A 131 13.83 7.19 -13.66
C ILE A 131 12.92 7.99 -14.59
N ALA A 132 13.46 8.59 -15.64
CA ALA A 132 12.70 9.39 -16.60
C ALA A 132 11.58 8.57 -17.28
N LYS A 133 11.88 7.35 -17.72
CA LYS A 133 10.88 6.44 -18.30
C LYS A 133 9.78 6.08 -17.30
N SER A 134 10.15 5.82 -16.05
CA SER A 134 9.18 5.51 -14.99
C SER A 134 8.28 6.73 -14.69
N VAL A 135 8.84 7.93 -14.64
CA VAL A 135 8.07 9.18 -14.49
C VAL A 135 7.09 9.35 -15.65
N ALA A 136 7.57 9.22 -16.90
CA ALA A 136 6.73 9.35 -18.08
C ALA A 136 5.59 8.31 -18.11
N ALA A 137 5.84 7.07 -17.68
CA ALA A 137 4.83 6.03 -17.59
C ALA A 137 3.80 6.28 -16.48
N THR A 138 4.22 6.92 -15.37
CA THR A 138 3.34 7.17 -14.20
C THR A 138 2.48 8.41 -14.39
N GLN A 139 2.94 9.44 -15.09
CA GLN A 139 2.20 10.69 -15.29
C GLN A 139 0.76 10.52 -15.82
N PRO A 140 0.49 9.78 -16.91
CA PRO A 140 -0.88 9.59 -17.39
C PRO A 140 -1.76 8.82 -16.40
N LEU A 141 -1.19 7.94 -15.60
CA LEU A 141 -1.91 7.19 -14.56
C LEU A 141 -2.31 8.12 -13.39
N LEU A 142 -1.43 9.03 -13.01
CA LEU A 142 -1.73 10.06 -12.01
C LEU A 142 -2.78 11.05 -12.54
N ALA A 143 -2.72 11.44 -13.81
CA ALA A 143 -3.75 12.28 -14.42
C ALA A 143 -5.12 11.59 -14.41
N MET A 144 -5.18 10.28 -14.72
CA MET A 144 -6.41 9.48 -14.64
C MET A 144 -6.95 9.42 -13.20
N LEU A 145 -6.07 9.18 -12.21
CA LEU A 145 -6.44 9.17 -10.80
C LEU A 145 -6.94 10.55 -10.34
N ASN A 146 -6.25 11.62 -10.73
CA ASN A 146 -6.66 12.98 -10.42
C ASN A 146 -8.04 13.32 -10.98
N ASN A 147 -8.32 12.92 -12.21
CA ASN A 147 -9.64 13.09 -12.83
C ASN A 147 -10.71 12.26 -12.11
N ARG A 148 -10.39 11.04 -11.69
CA ARG A 148 -11.32 10.20 -10.88
C ARG A 148 -11.73 10.91 -9.59
N LEU A 149 -10.81 11.59 -8.94
CA LEU A 149 -11.01 12.28 -7.66
C LEU A 149 -11.57 13.72 -7.81
N ALA A 150 -11.75 14.23 -9.03
CA ALA A 150 -12.16 15.62 -9.26
C ALA A 150 -13.46 16.01 -8.54
N GLN A 151 -14.44 15.11 -8.53
CA GLN A 151 -15.75 15.32 -7.92
C GLN A 151 -16.05 14.30 -6.80
N ARG A 152 -15.03 13.61 -6.29
CA ARG A 152 -15.16 12.57 -5.27
C ARG A 152 -14.18 12.81 -4.14
N PRO A 153 -14.66 12.82 -2.89
CA PRO A 153 -13.77 12.83 -1.73
C PRO A 153 -12.85 11.61 -1.66
N PHE A 154 -13.35 10.42 -2.02
CA PHE A 154 -12.65 9.15 -2.02
C PHE A 154 -12.83 8.39 -3.35
N MET A 155 -12.13 7.29 -3.53
CA MET A 155 -12.07 6.54 -4.80
C MET A 155 -13.44 6.12 -5.33
N LEU A 156 -14.39 5.77 -4.46
CA LEU A 156 -15.73 5.32 -4.86
C LEU A 156 -16.84 6.36 -4.68
N GLY A 157 -16.58 7.48 -4.04
CA GLY A 157 -17.56 8.52 -3.76
C GLY A 157 -17.30 9.24 -2.46
N ASP A 158 -18.30 9.36 -1.59
CA ASP A 158 -18.26 10.19 -0.39
C ASP A 158 -17.60 9.51 0.81
N ALA A 159 -17.46 8.20 0.77
CA ALA A 159 -16.90 7.40 1.87
C ALA A 159 -15.61 6.68 1.49
N LEU A 160 -14.71 6.58 2.46
CA LEU A 160 -13.50 5.77 2.38
C LEU A 160 -13.86 4.29 2.19
N THR A 161 -13.12 3.61 1.30
CA THR A 161 -13.28 2.18 1.04
C THR A 161 -11.93 1.48 0.94
N MET A 162 -11.95 0.14 0.85
CA MET A 162 -10.74 -0.65 0.64
C MET A 162 -9.94 -0.25 -0.61
N ALA A 163 -10.57 0.41 -1.60
CA ALA A 163 -9.90 0.88 -2.81
C ALA A 163 -8.89 1.99 -2.53
N ASP A 164 -9.16 2.83 -1.53
CA ASP A 164 -8.32 3.96 -1.17
C ASP A 164 -6.98 3.50 -0.56
N ILE A 165 -6.97 2.37 0.13
CA ILE A 165 -5.83 1.91 0.95
C ILE A 165 -4.58 1.62 0.11
N PRO A 166 -4.62 0.77 -0.94
CA PRO A 166 -3.43 0.48 -1.73
C PRO A 166 -2.98 1.67 -2.57
N ILE A 167 -3.93 2.49 -3.04
CA ILE A 167 -3.61 3.70 -3.80
C ILE A 167 -2.91 4.72 -2.91
N ALA A 168 -3.38 4.91 -1.66
CA ALA A 168 -2.74 5.81 -0.70
C ALA A 168 -1.28 5.39 -0.40
N SER A 169 -1.03 4.09 -0.23
CA SER A 169 0.33 3.58 -0.03
C SER A 169 1.23 3.85 -1.22
N GLU A 170 0.70 3.74 -2.44
CA GLU A 170 1.44 4.03 -3.68
C GLU A 170 1.73 5.52 -3.83
N ILE A 171 0.72 6.38 -3.59
CA ILE A 171 0.86 7.83 -3.65
C ILE A 171 1.84 8.32 -2.59
N HIS A 172 1.79 7.79 -1.35
CA HIS A 172 2.78 8.09 -0.33
C HIS A 172 4.20 7.80 -0.84
N ARG A 173 4.45 6.60 -1.35
CA ARG A 173 5.76 6.23 -1.90
C ARG A 173 6.19 7.16 -3.02
N TRP A 174 5.29 7.48 -3.95
CA TRP A 174 5.59 8.33 -5.10
C TRP A 174 5.90 9.78 -4.69
N TRP A 175 5.19 10.32 -3.71
CA TRP A 175 5.41 11.68 -3.19
C TRP A 175 6.73 11.84 -2.44
N GLU A 176 7.25 10.76 -1.88
CA GLU A 176 8.55 10.73 -1.20
C GLU A 176 9.76 10.61 -2.15
N LEU A 177 9.53 10.36 -3.44
CA LEU A 177 10.62 10.31 -4.42
C LEU A 177 11.09 11.72 -4.76
N PRO A 178 12.43 11.95 -4.90
CA PRO A 178 12.99 13.29 -5.08
C PRO A 178 12.84 13.88 -6.48
N GLN A 179 12.25 13.13 -7.44
CA GLN A 179 12.04 13.65 -8.79
C GLN A 179 10.95 14.72 -8.85
N PRO A 180 11.03 15.66 -9.82
CA PRO A 180 9.96 16.63 -10.08
C PRO A 180 8.64 15.92 -10.41
N ARG A 181 7.53 16.47 -9.93
CA ARG A 181 6.19 16.01 -10.25
C ARG A 181 5.27 17.16 -10.63
N SER A 182 4.31 16.89 -11.49
CA SER A 182 3.22 17.83 -11.81
C SER A 182 2.29 17.99 -10.59
N ALA A 183 1.57 19.10 -10.54
CA ALA A 183 0.51 19.31 -9.56
C ALA A 183 -0.71 18.43 -9.89
N TYR A 184 -1.23 17.75 -8.88
CA TYR A 184 -2.44 16.94 -8.96
C TYR A 184 -3.39 17.30 -7.82
N PRO A 185 -4.10 18.45 -7.92
CA PRO A 185 -4.82 19.04 -6.79
C PRO A 185 -5.88 18.14 -6.17
N HIS A 186 -6.51 17.28 -6.97
CA HIS A 186 -7.53 16.37 -6.45
C HIS A 186 -6.91 15.17 -5.73
N ILE A 187 -5.76 14.66 -6.19
CA ILE A 187 -4.99 13.66 -5.45
C ILE A 187 -4.46 14.26 -4.14
N GLU A 188 -3.91 15.47 -4.18
CA GLU A 188 -3.36 16.15 -3.00
C GLU A 188 -4.44 16.38 -1.93
N ARG A 189 -5.63 16.85 -2.34
CA ARG A 189 -6.78 16.99 -1.44
C ARG A 189 -7.18 15.64 -0.83
N TRP A 190 -7.35 14.60 -1.64
CA TRP A 190 -7.73 13.27 -1.17
C TRP A 190 -6.65 12.68 -0.25
N TYR A 191 -5.39 12.80 -0.63
CA TYR A 191 -4.27 12.28 0.15
C TYR A 191 -4.13 12.99 1.51
N SER A 192 -4.41 14.29 1.57
CA SER A 192 -4.46 15.02 2.83
C SER A 192 -5.53 14.47 3.80
N GLN A 193 -6.68 14.04 3.28
CA GLN A 193 -7.70 13.37 4.09
C GLN A 193 -7.21 12.00 4.62
N ILE A 194 -6.50 11.24 3.77
CA ILE A 194 -5.88 9.98 4.20
C ILE A 194 -4.85 10.22 5.31
N LEU A 195 -3.98 11.22 5.16
CA LEU A 195 -2.98 11.56 6.19
C LEU A 195 -3.61 12.00 7.51
N ALA A 196 -4.72 12.72 7.46
CA ALA A 196 -5.45 13.16 8.64
C ALA A 196 -6.20 12.01 9.36
N HIS A 197 -6.39 10.88 8.70
CA HIS A 197 -7.06 9.74 9.32
C HIS A 197 -6.18 9.11 10.41
N PRO A 198 -6.73 8.77 11.60
CA PRO A 198 -5.95 8.20 12.71
C PRO A 198 -5.15 6.94 12.34
N ALA A 199 -5.63 6.17 11.37
CA ALA A 199 -4.94 4.98 10.87
C ALA A 199 -3.61 5.28 10.15
N SER A 200 -3.31 6.54 9.85
CA SER A 200 -2.05 6.94 9.20
C SER A 200 -0.88 7.06 10.18
N LYS A 201 -1.16 7.08 11.49
CA LYS A 201 -0.14 7.16 12.52
C LYS A 201 0.77 5.93 12.51
N GLY A 202 2.09 6.15 12.42
CA GLY A 202 3.08 5.08 12.30
C GLY A 202 3.12 4.39 10.94
N VAL A 203 2.35 4.90 9.95
CA VAL A 203 2.29 4.35 8.58
C VAL A 203 2.75 5.38 7.55
N TYR A 204 2.25 6.62 7.61
CA TYR A 204 2.53 7.68 6.63
C TYR A 204 3.07 8.97 7.25
N ASP A 205 3.27 9.03 8.54
CA ASP A 205 3.73 10.21 9.30
C ASP A 205 5.25 10.31 9.45
N PHE A 206 5.99 9.60 8.62
CA PHE A 206 7.45 9.67 8.56
C PHE A 206 7.96 9.57 7.12
N ALA A 207 9.04 10.31 6.84
CA ALA A 207 9.70 10.31 5.54
C ALA A 207 10.36 8.95 5.25
N LEU A 208 10.29 8.52 3.99
CA LEU A 208 11.02 7.36 3.51
C LEU A 208 12.51 7.72 3.35
N GLN A 209 13.39 6.83 3.80
CA GLN A 209 14.83 7.00 3.68
C GLN A 209 15.46 5.79 2.99
N PRO A 210 16.48 5.98 2.14
CA PRO A 210 17.17 4.87 1.47
C PRO A 210 17.68 3.80 2.43
N SER A 211 18.18 4.19 3.62
CA SER A 211 18.62 3.27 4.68
C SER A 211 17.56 2.28 5.18
N MET A 212 16.27 2.55 4.92
CA MET A 212 15.18 1.63 5.27
C MET A 212 15.08 0.43 4.30
N TYR A 213 15.79 0.47 3.17
CA TYR A 213 15.64 -0.48 2.06
C TYR A 213 16.94 -1.25 1.75
N LEU A 214 18.00 -0.95 2.47
CA LEU A 214 19.30 -1.61 2.40
C LEU A 214 19.41 -2.75 3.40
#